data_0d0a4636e1ddec1d2a4756dab34a1b89
#
_entry.id   0d0a4636e1ddec1d2a4756dab34a1b89
#
_cell.length_a   1.000
_cell.length_b   1.000
_cell.length_c   1.000
_cell.angle_alpha   90.00
_cell.angle_beta   90.00
_cell.angle_gamma   90.00
#
_symmetry.space_group_name_H-M   'P 1'
#
loop_
_entity.id
_entity.type
_entity.pdbx_description
1 polymer ?
#
loop_
_entity_poly.entity_id
_entity_poly.type
_entity_poly.pdbx_seq_one_letter_code
_entity_poly.pdbx_strand_id
1 'polypeptide(L)'
;MKGTPDFPQCGFSANVVGILNYLGIDYKSYNVLDDIELREGIKVYSEWPTIPQIYIKKEFIGGFDIFKEMLENGEIEGLLKKKNIKFKIKN
;
A
#
# COMPACT_ATOMS: atom_id res chain seq x y z
N MET A 1 -5.34 1.61 -5.08
CA MET A 1 -4.57 0.89 -6.12
C MET A 1 -5.31 0.91 -7.43
N LYS A 2 -4.62 0.64 -8.49
CA LYS A 2 -5.24 0.44 -9.80
C LYS A 2 -5.55 -1.05 -9.96
N GLY A 3 -6.83 -1.39 -10.04
CA GLY A 3 -7.32 -2.76 -10.05
C GLY A 3 -7.61 -3.29 -8.66
N THR A 4 -7.65 -4.61 -8.54
CA THR A 4 -7.90 -5.32 -7.28
C THR A 4 -6.69 -6.18 -6.93
N PRO A 5 -6.58 -6.67 -5.68
CA PRO A 5 -5.48 -7.56 -5.32
C PRO A 5 -5.38 -8.81 -6.18
N ASP A 6 -6.51 -9.36 -6.64
CA ASP A 6 -6.53 -10.54 -7.51
C ASP A 6 -6.22 -10.19 -8.97
N PHE A 7 -6.55 -8.96 -9.39
CA PHE A 7 -6.38 -8.50 -10.77
C PHE A 7 -5.80 -7.08 -10.79
N PRO A 8 -4.53 -6.90 -10.37
CA PRO A 8 -3.90 -5.58 -10.42
C PRO A 8 -3.77 -5.10 -11.87
N GLN A 9 -4.06 -3.82 -12.09
CA GLN A 9 -4.05 -3.22 -13.43
C GLN A 9 -2.80 -2.38 -13.70
N CYS A 10 -1.83 -2.38 -12.80
CA CYS A 10 -0.51 -1.79 -13.07
C CYS A 10 0.56 -2.53 -12.26
N GLY A 11 1.80 -2.50 -12.76
CA GLY A 11 2.92 -3.19 -12.14
C GLY A 11 3.22 -2.70 -10.72
N PHE A 12 3.08 -1.41 -10.47
CA PHE A 12 3.33 -0.85 -9.13
C PHE A 12 2.30 -1.34 -8.12
N SER A 13 1.01 -1.39 -8.49
CA SER A 13 -0.03 -1.96 -7.62
C SER A 13 0.19 -3.45 -7.39
N ALA A 14 0.58 -4.20 -8.42
CA ALA A 14 0.90 -5.62 -8.30
C ALA A 14 2.05 -5.85 -7.31
N ASN A 15 3.09 -5.02 -7.38
CA ASN A 15 4.24 -5.13 -6.49
C ASN A 15 3.89 -4.82 -5.03
N VAL A 16 3.02 -3.84 -4.80
CA VAL A 16 2.54 -3.53 -3.44
C VAL A 16 1.77 -4.72 -2.87
N VAL A 17 0.88 -5.32 -3.65
CA VAL A 17 0.14 -6.52 -3.23
C VAL A 17 1.10 -7.66 -2.90
N GLY A 18 2.13 -7.84 -3.72
CA GLY A 18 3.16 -8.86 -3.46
C GLY A 18 3.87 -8.64 -2.12
N ILE A 19 4.23 -7.40 -1.80
CA ILE A 19 4.86 -7.07 -0.52
C ILE A 19 3.91 -7.33 0.64
N LEU A 20 2.64 -6.92 0.53
CA LEU A 20 1.64 -7.15 1.58
C LEU A 20 1.41 -8.63 1.84
N ASN A 21 1.36 -9.43 0.78
CA ASN A 21 1.25 -10.88 0.90
C ASN A 21 2.48 -11.51 1.54
N TYR A 22 3.66 -11.02 1.17
CA TYR A 22 4.92 -11.46 1.77
C TYR A 22 4.95 -11.19 3.28
N LEU A 23 4.46 -10.02 3.69
CA LEU A 23 4.40 -9.64 5.09
C LEU A 23 3.26 -10.33 5.87
N GLY A 24 2.34 -10.99 5.17
CA GLY A 24 1.23 -11.69 5.81
C GLY A 24 0.27 -10.75 6.54
N ILE A 25 0.05 -9.56 6.02
CA ILE A 25 -0.80 -8.53 6.62
C ILE A 25 -2.21 -8.61 6.05
N ASP A 26 -3.22 -8.47 6.93
CA ASP A 26 -4.58 -8.21 6.49
C ASP A 26 -4.71 -6.74 6.11
N TYR A 27 -5.31 -6.46 4.96
CA TYR A 27 -5.46 -5.10 4.48
C TYR A 27 -6.75 -4.93 3.69
N LYS A 28 -7.19 -3.68 3.57
CA LYS A 28 -8.29 -3.30 2.69
C LYS A 28 -7.72 -2.62 1.45
N SER A 29 -8.35 -2.85 0.33
CA SER A 29 -7.96 -2.22 -0.93
C SER A 29 -9.13 -1.48 -1.55
N TYR A 30 -8.82 -0.43 -2.29
CA TYR A 30 -9.80 0.38 -3.02
C TYR A 30 -9.30 0.54 -4.45
N ASN A 31 -10.14 0.14 -5.40
CA ASN A 31 -9.81 0.23 -6.83
C ASN A 31 -10.19 1.60 -7.36
N VAL A 32 -9.20 2.46 -7.57
CA VAL A 32 -9.44 3.83 -8.05
C VAL A 32 -9.86 3.87 -9.51
N LEU A 33 -9.73 2.78 -10.27
CA LEU A 33 -10.22 2.74 -11.64
C LEU A 33 -11.75 2.68 -11.72
N ASP A 34 -12.40 2.19 -10.66
CA ASP A 34 -13.85 2.12 -10.56
C ASP A 34 -14.46 3.38 -9.90
N ASP A 35 -13.64 4.28 -9.40
CA ASP A 35 -14.10 5.44 -8.64
C ASP A 35 -13.20 6.64 -8.91
N ILE A 36 -13.60 7.44 -9.90
CA ILE A 36 -12.84 8.62 -10.32
C ILE A 36 -12.79 9.68 -9.22
N GLU A 37 -13.85 9.83 -8.45
CA GLU A 37 -13.89 10.80 -7.35
C GLU A 37 -12.89 10.42 -6.27
N LEU A 38 -12.81 9.13 -5.94
CA LEU A 38 -11.81 8.64 -5.00
C LEU A 38 -10.40 8.84 -5.55
N ARG A 39 -10.18 8.52 -6.82
CA ARG A 39 -8.87 8.68 -7.48
C ARG A 39 -8.35 10.11 -7.37
N GLU A 40 -9.18 11.09 -7.73
CA GLU A 40 -8.79 12.49 -7.68
C GLU A 40 -8.74 13.01 -6.24
N GLY A 41 -9.71 12.64 -5.43
CA GLY A 41 -9.78 13.06 -4.03
C GLY A 41 -8.61 12.58 -3.18
N ILE A 42 -8.16 11.33 -3.37
CA ILE A 42 -7.05 10.80 -2.59
C ILE A 42 -5.72 11.48 -2.93
N LYS A 43 -5.53 11.90 -4.17
CA LYS A 43 -4.34 12.65 -4.58
C LYS A 43 -4.29 14.02 -3.91
N VAL A 44 -5.43 14.69 -3.85
CA VAL A 44 -5.55 15.98 -3.15
C VAL A 44 -5.34 15.81 -1.66
N TYR A 45 -5.98 14.81 -1.06
CA TYR A 45 -5.88 14.53 0.37
C TYR A 45 -4.44 14.26 0.81
N SER A 46 -3.71 13.43 0.06
CA SER A 46 -2.34 13.04 0.39
C SER A 46 -1.29 14.02 -0.11
N GLU A 47 -1.66 14.93 -1.00
CA GLU A 47 -0.71 15.77 -1.76
C GLU A 47 0.31 14.91 -2.51
N TRP A 48 -0.10 13.70 -2.93
CA TRP A 48 0.74 12.73 -3.63
C TRP A 48 0.13 12.41 -4.99
N PRO A 49 0.86 12.61 -6.10
CA PRO A 49 0.24 12.59 -7.43
C PRO A 49 0.02 11.22 -8.03
N THR A 50 0.57 10.16 -7.44
CA THR A 50 0.55 8.83 -8.05
C THR A 50 -0.21 7.80 -7.23
N ILE A 51 -0.63 6.72 -7.92
CA ILE A 51 -1.24 5.52 -7.35
C ILE A 51 -0.28 4.36 -7.69
N PRO A 52 -0.05 3.38 -6.81
CA PRO A 52 -0.76 3.11 -5.55
C PRO A 52 -0.35 4.04 -4.40
N GLN A 53 -1.22 4.11 -3.39
CA GLN A 53 -0.95 4.81 -2.14
C GLN A 53 -1.21 3.87 -0.97
N ILE A 54 -0.34 3.90 0.02
CA ILE A 54 -0.41 3.03 1.19
C ILE A 54 -0.69 3.88 2.42
N TYR A 55 -1.69 3.45 3.20
CA TYR A 55 -2.08 4.07 4.47
C TYR A 55 -2.03 3.02 5.57
N ILE A 56 -1.50 3.40 6.73
CA ILE A 56 -1.49 2.54 7.90
C ILE A 56 -2.18 3.30 9.03
N LYS A 57 -3.33 2.79 9.47
CA LYS A 57 -4.15 3.42 10.51
C LYS A 57 -4.40 4.90 10.24
N LYS A 58 -4.82 5.20 9.01
CA LYS A 58 -5.15 6.55 8.51
C LYS A 58 -3.94 7.45 8.28
N GLU A 59 -2.72 6.97 8.53
CA GLU A 59 -1.51 7.72 8.23
C GLU A 59 -1.02 7.37 6.84
N PHE A 60 -0.80 8.36 6.00
CA PHE A 60 -0.24 8.17 4.68
C PHE A 60 1.24 7.80 4.79
N ILE A 61 1.59 6.68 4.17
CA ILE A 61 2.98 6.19 4.19
C ILE A 61 3.71 6.57 2.90
N GLY A 62 3.08 6.39 1.76
CA GLY A 62 3.67 6.69 0.47
C GLY A 62 3.17 5.78 -0.62
N GLY A 63 3.86 5.80 -1.75
CA GLY A 63 3.62 4.91 -2.87
C GLY A 63 4.50 3.68 -2.81
N PHE A 64 4.60 2.98 -3.95
CA PHE A 64 5.38 1.75 -4.04
C PHE A 64 6.86 1.96 -3.71
N ASP A 65 7.48 3.02 -4.23
CA ASP A 65 8.93 3.23 -4.05
C ASP A 65 9.29 3.40 -2.58
N ILE A 66 8.51 4.18 -1.84
CA ILE A 66 8.72 4.39 -0.40
C ILE A 66 8.51 3.08 0.37
N PHE A 67 7.44 2.36 0.04
CA PHE A 67 7.11 1.10 0.72
C PHE A 67 8.18 0.03 0.48
N LYS A 68 8.67 -0.07 -0.75
CA LYS A 68 9.75 -0.98 -1.12
C LYS A 68 11.03 -0.65 -0.34
N GLU A 69 11.39 0.64 -0.29
CA GLU A 69 12.57 1.09 0.45
C GLU A 69 12.47 0.75 1.93
N MET A 70 11.31 0.97 2.55
CA MET A 70 11.08 0.61 3.95
C MET A 70 11.23 -0.89 4.18
N LEU A 71 10.79 -1.72 3.23
CA LEU A 71 10.95 -3.17 3.31
C LEU A 71 12.43 -3.55 3.24
N GLU A 72 13.17 -3.00 2.29
CA GLU A 72 14.58 -3.29 2.08
C GLU A 72 15.46 -2.86 3.26
N ASN A 73 15.11 -1.74 3.89
CA ASN A 73 15.85 -1.20 5.05
C ASN A 73 15.43 -1.83 6.39
N GLY A 74 14.42 -2.70 6.39
CA GLY A 74 13.89 -3.27 7.62
C GLY A 74 13.01 -2.32 8.43
N GLU A 75 12.72 -1.13 7.93
CA GLU A 75 11.91 -0.14 8.63
C GLU A 75 10.44 -0.53 8.75
N ILE A 76 9.94 -1.30 7.78
CA ILE A 76 8.52 -1.67 7.75
C ILE A 76 8.11 -2.51 8.95
N GLU A 77 8.97 -3.42 9.39
CA GLU A 77 8.70 -4.26 10.55
C GLU A 77 8.54 -3.44 11.82
N GLY A 78 9.45 -2.47 12.03
CA GLY A 78 9.37 -1.56 13.16
C GLY A 78 8.11 -0.72 13.15
N LEU A 79 7.71 -0.21 11.98
CA LEU A 79 6.49 0.56 11.82
C LEU A 79 5.25 -0.28 12.15
N LEU A 80 5.20 -1.52 11.65
CA LEU A 80 4.06 -2.41 11.90
C LEU A 80 3.95 -2.74 13.38
N LYS A 81 5.07 -2.99 14.06
CA LYS A 81 5.08 -3.23 15.51
C LYS A 81 4.60 -2.00 16.27
N LYS A 82 5.08 -0.82 15.90
CA LYS A 82 4.69 0.44 16.53
C LYS A 82 3.19 0.69 16.38
N LYS A 83 2.60 0.33 15.24
CA LYS A 83 1.17 0.50 14.96
C LYS A 83 0.32 -0.67 15.44
N ASN A 84 0.90 -1.67 16.10
CA ASN A 84 0.22 -2.87 16.57
C ASN A 84 -0.48 -3.66 15.46
N ILE A 85 0.17 -3.75 14.32
CA ILE A 85 -0.34 -4.52 13.17
C ILE A 85 0.35 -5.87 13.16
N LYS A 86 -0.45 -6.93 13.14
CA LYS A 86 0.06 -8.30 13.08
C LYS A 86 0.58 -8.59 11.68
N PHE A 87 1.76 -9.19 11.61
CA PHE A 87 2.34 -9.63 10.35
C PHE A 87 3.12 -10.93 10.55
N LYS A 88 3.25 -11.68 9.47
CA LYS A 88 4.03 -12.93 9.48
C LYS A 88 4.75 -13.03 8.14
N ILE A 89 6.07 -12.80 8.18
CA ILE A 89 6.89 -12.85 6.97
C ILE A 89 6.93 -14.28 6.44
N LYS A 90 6.63 -14.44 5.17
CA LYS A 90 6.72 -15.71 4.46
C LYS A 90 8.16 -15.94 4.01
N ASN A 91 8.69 -17.10 4.33
CA ASN A 91 10.02 -17.51 3.92
C ASN A 91 9.96 -18.53 2.80
#